data_73d975538c3f29c03f688eaf936fb1de
#
_entry.id   73d975538c3f29c03f688eaf936fb1de
#
_cell.length_a   1.000
_cell.length_b   1.000
_cell.length_c   1.000
_cell.angle_alpha   90.00
_cell.angle_beta   90.00
_cell.angle_gamma   90.00
#
_symmetry.space_group_name_H-M   'P 1'
#
loop_
_entity.id
_entity.type
_entity.pdbx_description
1 polymer ?
#
loop_
_entity_poly.entity_id
_entity_poly.type
_entity_poly.pdbx_seq_one_letter_code
_entity_poly.pdbx_strand_id
1 'polypeptide(L)'
;MSSNPDQSTEVLYSVDSYVATITLNAPERLNTISGRMLDELSAALLKANSDMSVRCIILTGAGRAFCAGLDLAAQMSGPKDSLGNMGNIGASAGEFDIRNAPPVVLHNIDTPVICALNGGAAGYGLDLAFGCDI
;
A
#
# COMPACT_ATOMS: atom_id res chain seq x y z
N MET A 1 -0.11 -28.19 1.84
CA MET A 1 -0.85 -26.92 1.84
C MET A 1 -0.92 -26.40 0.41
N SER A 2 -2.09 -26.47 -0.18
CA SER A 2 -2.30 -25.89 -1.51
C SER A 2 -2.41 -24.37 -1.35
N SER A 3 -1.41 -23.63 -1.85
CA SER A 3 -1.55 -22.20 -2.04
C SER A 3 -2.66 -21.99 -3.07
N ASN A 4 -3.73 -21.33 -2.67
CA ASN A 4 -4.79 -20.92 -3.56
C ASN A 4 -4.18 -19.96 -4.61
N PRO A 5 -4.24 -20.23 -5.93
CA PRO A 5 -3.60 -19.39 -6.95
C PRO A 5 -4.15 -17.94 -6.98
N ASP A 6 -5.27 -17.66 -6.33
CA ASP A 6 -5.87 -16.33 -6.22
C ASP A 6 -5.29 -15.46 -5.08
N GLN A 7 -4.27 -15.93 -4.37
CA GLN A 7 -3.68 -15.22 -3.24
C GLN A 7 -2.26 -14.71 -3.52
N SER A 8 -2.01 -14.21 -4.72
CA SER A 8 -0.77 -13.50 -4.98
C SER A 8 -0.70 -12.24 -4.11
N THR A 9 0.42 -12.07 -3.43
CA THR A 9 0.69 -10.89 -2.60
C THR A 9 0.77 -9.65 -3.46
N GLU A 10 0.00 -8.62 -3.12
CA GLU A 10 0.01 -7.33 -3.83
C GLU A 10 1.05 -6.35 -3.27
N VAL A 11 1.67 -6.68 -2.17
CA VAL A 11 2.78 -5.91 -1.57
C VAL A 11 3.90 -6.87 -1.21
N LEU A 12 5.08 -6.64 -1.75
CA LEU A 12 6.29 -7.39 -1.42
C LEU A 12 7.03 -6.71 -0.28
N TYR A 13 7.63 -7.52 0.59
CA TYR A 13 8.40 -7.05 1.74
C TYR A 13 9.71 -7.82 1.84
N SER A 14 10.80 -7.10 1.95
CA SER A 14 12.11 -7.70 2.20
C SER A 14 12.95 -6.81 3.10
N VAL A 15 13.86 -7.41 3.88
CA VAL A 15 14.81 -6.69 4.72
C VAL A 15 16.21 -7.15 4.37
N ASP A 16 17.08 -6.21 4.07
CA ASP A 16 18.51 -6.45 3.85
C ASP A 16 19.31 -5.24 4.36
N SER A 17 20.39 -5.51 5.05
CA SER A 17 21.32 -4.48 5.57
C SER A 17 20.59 -3.32 6.29
N TYR A 18 19.66 -3.66 7.17
CA TYR A 18 18.85 -2.73 7.97
C TYR A 18 17.86 -1.89 7.17
N VAL A 19 17.64 -2.21 5.90
CA VAL A 19 16.67 -1.51 5.03
C VAL A 19 15.53 -2.46 4.71
N ALA A 20 14.30 -2.06 5.04
CA ALA A 20 13.10 -2.74 4.58
C ALA A 20 12.68 -2.15 3.23
N THR A 21 12.51 -2.99 2.22
CA THR A 21 11.98 -2.58 0.93
C THR A 21 10.54 -3.09 0.81
N ILE A 22 9.63 -2.17 0.62
CA ILE A 22 8.20 -2.42 0.42
C ILE A 22 7.88 -2.07 -1.03
N THR A 23 7.37 -3.05 -1.78
CA THR A 23 7.11 -2.89 -3.22
C THR A 23 5.62 -3.12 -3.51
N LEU A 24 4.97 -2.13 -4.11
CA LEU A 24 3.63 -2.29 -4.65
C LEU A 24 3.73 -3.23 -5.86
N ASN A 25 3.02 -4.34 -5.84
CA ASN A 25 3.24 -5.46 -6.77
C ASN A 25 1.97 -5.86 -7.52
N ALA A 26 1.44 -4.93 -8.30
CA ALA A 26 0.38 -5.17 -9.27
C ALA A 26 0.71 -4.43 -10.57
N PRO A 27 1.87 -4.73 -11.19
CA PRO A 27 2.37 -3.97 -12.34
C PRO A 27 1.47 -4.05 -13.56
N GLU A 28 0.69 -5.11 -13.73
CA GLU A 28 -0.26 -5.30 -14.83
C GLU A 28 -1.39 -4.27 -14.82
N ARG A 29 -1.69 -3.67 -13.66
CA ARG A 29 -2.68 -2.61 -13.51
C ARG A 29 -2.06 -1.28 -13.01
N LEU A 30 -0.77 -1.08 -13.25
CA LEU A 30 -0.03 0.13 -12.86
C LEU A 30 -0.06 0.39 -11.34
N ASN A 31 -0.06 -0.68 -10.54
CA ASN A 31 -0.11 -0.64 -9.07
C ASN A 31 -1.30 0.17 -8.52
N THR A 32 -2.45 0.14 -9.21
CA THR A 32 -3.67 0.74 -8.67
C THR A 32 -4.07 0.06 -7.36
N ILE A 33 -4.55 0.86 -6.44
CA ILE A 33 -4.82 0.44 -5.06
C ILE A 33 -6.15 -0.29 -4.96
N SER A 34 -6.08 -1.57 -4.63
CA SER A 34 -7.22 -2.36 -4.15
C SER A 34 -7.32 -2.29 -2.63
N GLY A 35 -8.44 -2.70 -2.06
CA GLY A 35 -8.58 -2.83 -0.60
C GLY A 35 -7.53 -3.75 0.01
N ARG A 36 -7.19 -4.84 -0.68
CA ARG A 36 -6.16 -5.78 -0.27
C ARG A 36 -4.77 -5.12 -0.23
N MET A 37 -4.41 -4.38 -1.27
CA MET A 37 -3.13 -3.66 -1.32
C MET A 37 -3.01 -2.65 -0.17
N LEU A 38 -4.10 -1.94 0.16
CA LEU A 38 -4.14 -1.03 1.32
C LEU A 38 -3.80 -1.74 2.62
N ASP A 39 -4.47 -2.86 2.89
CA ASP A 39 -4.26 -3.62 4.12
C ASP A 39 -2.84 -4.20 4.19
N GLU A 40 -2.36 -4.77 3.10
CA GLU A 40 -1.00 -5.32 3.02
C GLU A 40 0.06 -4.23 3.17
N LEU A 41 -0.15 -3.05 2.59
CA LEU A 41 0.79 -1.92 2.69
C LEU A 41 0.87 -1.39 4.12
N SER A 42 -0.26 -1.16 4.77
CA SER A 42 -0.29 -0.73 6.17
C SER A 42 0.37 -1.75 7.09
N ALA A 43 0.08 -3.03 6.90
CA ALA A 43 0.70 -4.10 7.67
C ALA A 43 2.22 -4.14 7.47
N ALA A 44 2.70 -3.97 6.25
CA ALA A 44 4.14 -3.95 5.94
C ALA A 44 4.85 -2.74 6.58
N LEU A 45 4.25 -1.56 6.52
CA LEU A 45 4.80 -0.35 7.14
C LEU A 45 4.90 -0.50 8.68
N LEU A 46 3.84 -0.99 9.32
CA LEU A 46 3.84 -1.22 10.76
C LEU A 46 4.82 -2.31 11.19
N LYS A 47 4.93 -3.38 10.40
CA LYS A 47 5.92 -4.43 10.63
C LYS A 47 7.35 -3.88 10.57
N ALA A 48 7.66 -3.10 9.55
CA ALA A 48 8.98 -2.49 9.40
C ALA A 48 9.29 -1.54 10.55
N ASN A 49 8.31 -0.71 10.96
CA ASN A 49 8.48 0.24 12.05
C ASN A 49 8.73 -0.44 13.42
N SER A 50 8.16 -1.62 13.63
CA SER A 50 8.35 -2.38 14.88
C SER A 50 9.57 -3.32 14.86
N ASP A 51 10.20 -3.52 13.70
CA ASP A 51 11.34 -4.41 13.54
C ASP A 51 12.63 -3.69 13.94
N MET A 52 13.26 -4.18 15.01
CA MET A 52 14.52 -3.61 15.55
C MET A 52 15.70 -3.71 14.56
N SER A 53 15.62 -4.59 13.57
CA SER A 53 16.63 -4.72 12.51
C SER A 53 16.43 -3.73 11.35
N VAL A 54 15.33 -2.95 11.35
CA VAL A 54 15.02 -1.98 10.30
C VAL A 54 15.33 -0.57 10.78
N ARG A 55 16.15 0.15 10.02
CA ARG A 55 16.51 1.55 10.29
C ARG A 55 15.97 2.51 9.26
N CYS A 56 15.57 2.00 8.09
CA CYS A 56 15.03 2.79 7.01
C CYS A 56 14.08 1.92 6.19
N ILE A 57 13.04 2.55 5.64
CA ILE A 57 12.08 1.90 4.74
C ILE A 57 12.23 2.53 3.35
N ILE A 58 12.26 1.70 2.31
CA ILE A 58 12.12 2.13 0.92
C ILE A 58 10.74 1.68 0.45
N LEU A 59 9.95 2.62 -0.06
CA LEU A 59 8.67 2.35 -0.71
C LEU A 59 8.81 2.58 -2.21
N THR A 60 8.50 1.58 -3.00
CA THR A 60 8.60 1.62 -4.46
C THR A 60 7.48 0.83 -5.13
N GLY A 61 7.40 0.88 -6.44
CA GLY A 61 6.44 0.09 -7.24
C GLY A 61 7.14 -0.85 -8.20
N ALA A 62 6.53 -2.01 -8.46
CA ALA A 62 6.98 -2.92 -9.51
C ALA A 62 6.54 -2.40 -10.88
N GLY A 63 7.40 -2.60 -11.89
CA GLY A 63 7.09 -2.26 -13.26
C GLY A 63 7.30 -0.77 -13.58
N ARG A 64 6.50 -0.26 -14.52
CA ARG A 64 6.70 1.07 -15.13
C ARG A 64 6.06 2.23 -14.35
N ALA A 65 5.13 1.95 -13.44
CA ALA A 65 4.48 2.99 -12.63
C ALA A 65 4.77 2.78 -11.14
N PHE A 66 4.77 3.86 -10.38
CA PHE A 66 4.75 3.77 -8.93
C PHE A 66 3.36 3.34 -8.45
N CYS A 67 2.35 4.17 -8.68
CA CYS A 67 0.96 3.87 -8.36
C CYS A 67 0.04 4.84 -9.13
N ALA A 68 -0.85 4.31 -9.94
CA ALA A 68 -1.75 5.11 -10.77
C ALA A 68 -3.02 5.59 -10.05
N GLY A 69 -3.17 5.30 -8.76
CA GLY A 69 -4.31 5.71 -7.96
C GLY A 69 -5.17 4.54 -7.47
N LEU A 70 -6.43 4.81 -7.19
CA LEU A 70 -7.38 3.79 -6.74
C LEU A 70 -7.79 2.85 -7.88
N ASP A 71 -8.01 1.58 -7.58
CA ASP A 71 -8.55 0.63 -8.53
C ASP A 71 -10.06 0.82 -8.69
N LEU A 72 -10.45 1.61 -9.69
CA LEU A 72 -11.85 1.92 -9.97
C LEU A 72 -12.64 0.69 -10.41
N ALA A 73 -12.01 -0.26 -11.10
CA ALA A 73 -12.67 -1.49 -11.53
C ALA A 73 -13.08 -2.35 -10.32
N ALA A 74 -12.23 -2.45 -9.31
CA ALA A 74 -12.55 -3.14 -8.06
C ALA A 74 -13.69 -2.44 -7.30
N GLN A 75 -13.78 -1.12 -7.37
CA GLN A 75 -14.86 -0.35 -6.74
C GLN A 75 -16.19 -0.49 -7.46
N MET A 76 -16.17 -0.62 -8.78
CA MET A 76 -17.38 -0.75 -9.60
C MET A 76 -18.01 -2.15 -9.52
N SER A 77 -17.26 -3.17 -9.16
CA SER A 77 -17.74 -4.55 -9.03
C SER A 77 -18.33 -4.87 -7.65
N GLY A 78 -18.25 -3.93 -6.70
CA GLY A 78 -18.87 -4.05 -5.38
C GLY A 78 -20.37 -3.74 -5.37
N PRO A 79 -21.07 -3.98 -4.24
CA PRO A 79 -22.48 -3.62 -4.10
C PRO A 79 -22.69 -2.12 -4.41
N LYS A 80 -23.74 -1.80 -5.18
CA LYS A 80 -24.03 -0.43 -5.65
C LYS A 80 -24.23 0.60 -4.53
N ASP A 81 -24.37 0.15 -3.29
CA ASP A 81 -24.56 1.01 -2.11
C ASP A 81 -23.24 1.66 -1.63
N SER A 82 -22.12 1.27 -2.21
CA SER A 82 -20.80 1.78 -1.83
C SER A 82 -20.33 3.01 -2.60
N LEU A 83 -21.10 3.48 -3.59
CA LEU A 83 -20.77 4.70 -4.36
C LEU A 83 -20.82 6.00 -3.51
N GLY A 84 -21.46 5.95 -2.34
CA GLY A 84 -21.52 7.07 -1.40
C GLY A 84 -20.43 7.10 -0.33
N ASN A 85 -19.57 6.08 -0.31
CA ASN A 85 -18.63 5.91 0.79
C ASN A 85 -17.17 5.86 0.30
N MET A 86 -16.73 6.94 -0.34
CA MET A 86 -15.31 7.11 -0.70
C MET A 86 -14.37 7.09 0.52
N GLY A 87 -14.93 7.04 1.73
CA GLY A 87 -14.18 6.88 2.97
C GLY A 87 -14.00 5.42 3.42
N ASN A 88 -14.61 4.47 2.69
CA ASN A 88 -14.66 3.07 3.15
C ASN A 88 -13.85 2.11 2.27
N ILE A 89 -12.73 2.57 1.75
CA ILE A 89 -11.81 1.73 1.00
C ILE A 89 -11.04 0.88 2.00
N GLY A 90 -11.38 -0.41 2.04
CA GLY A 90 -10.75 -1.37 2.97
C GLY A 90 -11.67 -1.89 4.07
N ALA A 91 -12.90 -1.44 4.15
CA ALA A 91 -13.85 -2.02 5.09
C ALA A 91 -14.50 -3.29 4.53
N SER A 92 -13.89 -4.42 4.76
CA SER A 92 -14.68 -5.62 5.02
C SER A 92 -15.45 -5.35 6.31
N ALA A 93 -16.77 -5.39 6.29
CA ALA A 93 -17.79 -5.41 7.36
C ALA A 93 -17.33 -5.35 8.84
N GLY A 94 -16.36 -4.52 9.15
CA GLY A 94 -15.80 -4.30 10.48
C GLY A 94 -15.10 -2.94 10.46
N GLU A 95 -15.22 -2.18 11.47
CA GLU A 95 -14.79 -0.81 11.67
C GLU A 95 -13.54 -0.39 10.84
N PHE A 96 -13.75 0.48 9.85
CA PHE A 96 -12.64 1.18 9.17
C PHE A 96 -11.98 2.12 10.19
N ASP A 97 -10.81 1.74 10.65
CA ASP A 97 -9.99 2.61 11.47
C ASP A 97 -9.07 3.43 10.56
N ILE A 98 -9.40 4.70 10.38
CA ILE A 98 -8.62 5.64 9.57
C ILE A 98 -7.14 5.71 10.01
N ARG A 99 -6.86 5.38 11.28
CA ARG A 99 -5.49 5.34 11.80
C ARG A 99 -4.63 4.29 11.12
N ASN A 100 -5.25 3.28 10.51
CA ASN A 100 -4.58 2.22 9.78
C ASN A 100 -4.49 2.48 8.26
N ALA A 101 -4.99 3.62 7.79
CA ALA A 101 -4.83 3.99 6.38
C ALA A 101 -3.34 4.31 6.08
N PRO A 102 -2.76 3.81 4.96
CA PRO A 102 -1.34 3.99 4.67
C PRO A 102 -0.81 5.42 4.78
N PRO A 103 -1.49 6.47 4.30
CA PRO A 103 -1.00 7.84 4.49
C PRO A 103 -0.91 8.27 5.96
N VAL A 104 -1.84 7.81 6.79
CA VAL A 104 -1.82 8.10 8.23
C VAL A 104 -0.72 7.29 8.92
N VAL A 105 -0.55 6.03 8.54
CA VAL A 105 0.55 5.20 9.04
C VAL A 105 1.90 5.81 8.69
N LEU A 106 2.10 6.24 7.43
CA LEU A 106 3.33 6.93 6.99
C LEU A 106 3.64 8.16 7.84
N HIS A 107 2.61 8.92 8.22
CA HIS A 107 2.78 10.11 9.06
C HIS A 107 3.14 9.77 10.51
N ASN A 108 2.68 8.63 11.02
CA ASN A 108 2.78 8.30 12.45
C ASN A 108 3.95 7.37 12.81
N ILE A 109 4.59 6.72 11.84
CA ILE A 109 5.75 5.86 12.12
C ILE A 109 7.03 6.69 12.30
N ASP A 110 7.92 6.20 13.14
CA ASP A 110 9.19 6.87 13.45
C ASP A 110 10.31 6.49 12.47
N THR A 111 10.22 5.32 11.86
CA THR A 111 11.23 4.85 10.89
C THR A 111 11.17 5.71 9.63
N PRO A 112 12.29 6.29 9.19
CA PRO A 112 12.33 7.09 7.96
C PRO A 112 11.91 6.29 6.74
N VAL A 113 11.09 6.90 5.87
CA VAL A 113 10.61 6.30 4.63
C VAL A 113 11.11 7.09 3.44
N ILE A 114 11.82 6.41 2.54
CA ILE A 114 12.28 6.95 1.26
C ILE A 114 11.35 6.41 0.17
N CYS A 115 10.75 7.30 -0.60
CA CYS A 115 10.01 6.93 -1.80
C CYS A 115 10.98 6.79 -2.97
N ALA A 116 11.22 5.56 -3.44
CA ALA A 116 11.92 5.32 -4.69
C ALA A 116 10.89 5.37 -5.83
N LEU A 117 10.63 6.57 -6.32
CA LEU A 117 9.61 6.83 -7.33
C LEU A 117 10.08 6.31 -8.70
N ASN A 118 9.65 5.10 -9.04
CA ASN A 118 10.09 4.40 -10.25
C ASN A 118 9.33 4.80 -11.52
N GLY A 119 8.27 5.58 -11.40
CA GLY A 119 7.44 5.99 -12.52
C GLY A 119 6.31 6.89 -12.08
N GLY A 120 5.25 6.99 -12.89
CA GLY A 120 4.11 7.85 -12.64
C GLY A 120 3.40 7.56 -11.33
N ALA A 121 2.95 8.61 -10.65
CA ALA A 121 2.10 8.56 -9.48
C ALA A 121 0.93 9.52 -9.66
N ALA A 122 -0.28 9.07 -9.39
CA ALA A 122 -1.50 9.87 -9.54
C ALA A 122 -2.48 9.58 -8.41
N GLY A 123 -3.28 10.57 -8.04
CA GLY A 123 -4.30 10.42 -7.01
C GLY A 123 -3.73 9.88 -5.69
N TYR A 124 -4.26 8.77 -5.21
CA TYR A 124 -3.80 8.13 -3.98
C TYR A 124 -2.31 7.72 -4.03
N GLY A 125 -1.80 7.37 -5.22
CA GLY A 125 -0.37 7.09 -5.40
C GLY A 125 0.50 8.29 -5.12
N LEU A 126 0.03 9.49 -5.47
CA LEU A 126 0.73 10.74 -5.15
C LEU A 126 0.68 11.04 -3.65
N ASP A 127 -0.45 10.76 -2.99
CA ASP A 127 -0.57 10.91 -1.53
C ASP A 127 0.42 9.99 -0.80
N LEU A 128 0.61 8.76 -1.29
CA LEU A 128 1.63 7.85 -0.74
C LEU A 128 3.03 8.41 -0.92
N ALA A 129 3.36 8.91 -2.11
CA ALA A 129 4.68 9.47 -2.40
C ALA A 129 4.98 10.68 -1.49
N PHE A 130 4.03 11.59 -1.32
CA PHE A 130 4.19 12.75 -0.45
C PHE A 130 4.13 12.42 1.05
N GLY A 131 3.58 11.28 1.41
CA GLY A 131 3.61 10.79 2.79
C GLY A 131 4.98 10.30 3.24
N CYS A 132 5.89 10.04 2.32
CA CYS A 132 7.26 9.66 2.62
C CYS A 132 8.09 10.87 3.05
N ASP A 133 9.23 10.61 3.72
CA ASP A 133 10.11 11.68 4.23
C ASP A 133 10.99 12.27 3.12
N ILE A 134 11.38 11.42 2.16
CA ILE A 134 12.22 11.81 1.02
C ILE A 134 11.66 11.16 -0.25
#